data_aa1662add833d584021f12e4a5c1a075
#
_entry.id   aa1662add833d584021f12e4a5c1a075
#
_cell.length_a   1.000
_cell.length_b   1.000
_cell.length_c   1.000
_cell.angle_alpha   90.00
_cell.angle_beta   90.00
_cell.angle_gamma   90.00
#
_symmetry.space_group_name_H-M   'P 1'
#
loop_
_entity.id
_entity.type
_entity.pdbx_description
1 polymer ?
#
loop_
_entity_poly.entity_id
_entity_poly.type
_entity_poly.pdbx_seq_one_letter_code
_entity_poly.pdbx_strand_id
1 'polypeptide(L)'
;MKFRTPLFLSALIIFMTPVCKAYTTGDGICHSEGGAYIYNLNLNGQSIPADKNKAGTEIRDLETLSSSTSYKAQCNCLTHYSTGFRQIYYTARSPLSEDVVKNGYTYFTLNNNLSIATSILVLGREYIPVPFSAEPNVMSHSSYCYAPGEEGSEPTLNTGSQIKISFLINKPFIGRVSVPGTIVADLYGGLDAASSTSSTEKMAEIKIAGDIVVPQNCEIAPGQTLEIDFGKIPAPEFSATKGTDVTSHKVKKTIQVQCTGMLDENIVYSTFHGDPVDADATMMKVNGNDDVGIVVYDKWDRQVSVNGGRMDMDRGENNN
;
A
#
# COMPACT_ATOMS: atom_id res chain seq x y z
N MET A 1 8.65 -10.59 -78.21
CA MET A 1 7.60 -9.67 -77.70
C MET A 1 7.47 -9.87 -76.20
N LYS A 2 7.99 -8.94 -75.39
CA LYS A 2 7.90 -9.01 -73.91
C LYS A 2 6.94 -7.88 -73.49
N PHE A 3 5.76 -8.26 -72.99
CA PHE A 3 4.81 -7.34 -72.36
C PHE A 3 5.24 -7.10 -70.91
N ARG A 4 5.55 -5.85 -70.54
CA ARG A 4 5.72 -5.36 -69.16
C ARG A 4 4.40 -4.74 -68.69
N THR A 5 3.77 -5.34 -67.70
CA THR A 5 2.61 -4.79 -66.99
C THR A 5 3.10 -3.79 -65.93
N PRO A 6 2.58 -2.57 -65.84
CA PRO A 6 2.89 -1.66 -64.76
C PRO A 6 2.08 -1.97 -63.51
N LEU A 7 2.80 -2.13 -62.41
CA LEU A 7 2.24 -2.28 -61.05
C LEU A 7 1.75 -0.90 -60.56
N PHE A 8 0.44 -0.72 -60.50
CA PHE A 8 -0.14 0.46 -59.83
C PHE A 8 -0.11 0.28 -58.31
N LEU A 9 0.76 1.01 -57.65
CA LEU A 9 0.81 1.11 -56.19
C LEU A 9 -0.26 2.09 -55.72
N SER A 10 -1.44 1.62 -55.31
CA SER A 10 -2.47 2.45 -54.71
C SER A 10 -2.05 2.79 -53.26
N ALA A 11 -1.58 4.02 -53.07
CA ALA A 11 -1.37 4.57 -51.75
C ALA A 11 -2.72 4.82 -51.07
N LEU A 12 -3.07 4.02 -50.07
CA LEU A 12 -4.23 4.21 -49.20
C LEU A 12 -3.93 5.37 -48.24
N ILE A 13 -4.37 6.57 -48.56
CA ILE A 13 -4.29 7.72 -47.65
C ILE A 13 -5.43 7.57 -46.63
N ILE A 14 -5.06 7.09 -45.41
CA ILE A 14 -5.97 7.08 -44.27
C ILE A 14 -6.08 8.53 -43.76
N PHE A 15 -7.17 9.18 -44.13
CA PHE A 15 -7.57 10.45 -43.49
C PHE A 15 -7.98 10.13 -42.06
N MET A 16 -7.09 10.39 -41.07
CA MET A 16 -7.48 10.52 -39.68
C MET A 16 -8.37 11.77 -39.59
N THR A 17 -9.66 11.58 -39.62
CA THR A 17 -10.61 12.65 -39.27
C THR A 17 -10.43 12.91 -37.78
N PRO A 18 -10.14 14.13 -37.33
CA PRO A 18 -10.21 14.45 -35.91
C PRO A 18 -11.63 14.14 -35.43
N VAL A 19 -11.76 13.31 -34.43
CA VAL A 19 -13.04 13.06 -33.75
C VAL A 19 -13.39 14.36 -33.05
N CYS A 20 -14.14 15.24 -33.72
CA CYS A 20 -14.70 16.41 -33.11
C CYS A 20 -15.78 15.94 -32.12
N LYS A 21 -15.48 15.94 -30.82
CA LYS A 21 -16.50 15.73 -29.78
C LYS A 21 -17.49 16.90 -29.90
N ALA A 22 -18.69 16.60 -30.36
CA ALA A 22 -19.79 17.57 -30.32
C ALA A 22 -20.21 17.69 -28.84
N TYR A 23 -19.76 18.73 -28.15
CA TYR A 23 -20.26 19.07 -26.82
C TYR A 23 -21.68 19.61 -26.95
N THR A 24 -22.58 19.13 -26.11
CA THR A 24 -23.95 19.65 -25.98
C THR A 24 -23.87 21.05 -25.39
N THR A 25 -24.08 22.07 -26.22
CA THR A 25 -23.97 23.45 -25.81
C THR A 25 -25.04 23.80 -24.77
N GLY A 26 -24.63 24.40 -23.66
CA GLY A 26 -25.54 24.90 -22.61
C GLY A 26 -25.84 23.94 -21.49
N ASP A 27 -25.16 22.81 -21.39
CA ASP A 27 -25.39 21.77 -20.37
C ASP A 27 -24.67 22.03 -19.02
N GLY A 28 -23.75 22.99 -18.98
CA GLY A 28 -22.97 23.30 -17.77
C GLY A 28 -21.91 22.28 -17.41
N ILE A 29 -21.69 21.25 -18.21
CA ILE A 29 -20.72 20.20 -17.91
C ILE A 29 -19.29 20.70 -18.12
N CYS A 30 -18.39 20.31 -17.21
CA CYS A 30 -16.96 20.58 -17.32
C CYS A 30 -16.22 19.33 -17.81
N HIS A 31 -15.24 19.53 -18.66
CA HIS A 31 -14.42 18.45 -19.23
C HIS A 31 -12.96 18.85 -19.30
N SER A 32 -12.09 17.87 -19.24
CA SER A 32 -10.66 18.02 -19.32
C SER A 32 -10.18 17.90 -20.77
N GLU A 33 -9.16 18.69 -21.15
CA GLU A 33 -8.51 18.59 -22.46
C GLU A 33 -7.91 17.19 -22.66
N GLY A 34 -8.25 16.56 -23.79
CA GLY A 34 -7.73 15.24 -24.14
C GLY A 34 -8.31 14.05 -23.36
N GLY A 35 -9.33 14.28 -22.53
CA GLY A 35 -9.98 13.27 -21.70
C GLY A 35 -9.60 13.37 -20.22
N ALA A 36 -10.04 12.41 -19.41
CA ALA A 36 -9.80 12.42 -17.98
C ALA A 36 -8.30 12.48 -17.63
N TYR A 37 -7.91 13.45 -16.81
CA TYR A 37 -6.53 13.56 -16.34
C TYR A 37 -6.27 12.50 -15.23
N ILE A 38 -5.14 11.81 -15.28
CA ILE A 38 -4.80 10.78 -14.29
C ILE A 38 -3.78 11.31 -13.29
N TYR A 39 -4.21 11.52 -12.05
CA TYR A 39 -3.30 11.75 -10.93
C TYR A 39 -2.72 10.43 -10.45
N ASN A 40 -1.42 10.20 -10.69
CA ASN A 40 -0.70 9.04 -10.18
C ASN A 40 -0.06 9.38 -8.83
N LEU A 41 -0.59 8.83 -7.75
CA LEU A 41 -0.15 9.07 -6.38
C LEU A 41 0.49 7.80 -5.82
N ASN A 42 1.61 7.95 -5.11
CA ASN A 42 2.38 6.82 -4.60
C ASN A 42 2.22 6.69 -3.09
N LEU A 43 1.88 5.48 -2.63
CA LEU A 43 1.76 5.13 -1.21
C LEU A 43 3.12 5.12 -0.48
N ASN A 44 4.25 5.01 -1.21
CA ASN A 44 5.62 5.08 -0.66
C ASN A 44 5.87 4.20 0.58
N GLY A 45 5.29 2.99 0.60
CA GLY A 45 5.50 2.05 1.70
C GLY A 45 4.86 2.50 3.01
N GLN A 46 3.63 2.98 2.96
CA GLN A 46 2.89 3.39 4.16
C GLN A 46 2.87 2.28 5.20
N SER A 47 3.16 2.64 6.45
CA SER A 47 3.25 1.68 7.55
C SER A 47 2.02 1.72 8.44
N ILE A 48 1.42 0.55 8.63
CA ILE A 48 0.35 0.33 9.61
C ILE A 48 0.99 -0.19 10.90
N PRO A 49 0.78 0.48 12.05
CA PRO A 49 1.26 -0.04 13.34
C PRO A 49 0.74 -1.45 13.62
N ALA A 50 1.60 -2.31 14.12
CA ALA A 50 1.27 -3.71 14.34
C ALA A 50 0.10 -3.93 15.30
N ASP A 51 -0.03 -3.09 16.33
CA ASP A 51 -1.13 -3.10 17.30
C ASP A 51 -2.48 -2.71 16.66
N LYS A 52 -2.45 -2.00 15.55
CA LYS A 52 -3.62 -1.59 14.76
C LYS A 52 -4.02 -2.61 13.69
N ASN A 53 -3.20 -3.61 13.41
CA ASN A 53 -3.43 -4.62 12.38
C ASN A 53 -4.43 -5.69 12.85
N LYS A 54 -5.66 -5.27 13.14
CA LYS A 54 -6.75 -6.14 13.59
C LYS A 54 -7.98 -5.93 12.70
N ALA A 55 -8.70 -7.01 12.39
CA ALA A 55 -9.92 -6.94 11.59
C ALA A 55 -10.91 -5.92 12.19
N GLY A 56 -11.50 -5.10 11.34
CA GLY A 56 -12.41 -4.03 11.71
C GLY A 56 -11.76 -2.75 12.23
N THR A 57 -10.42 -2.67 12.28
CA THR A 57 -9.70 -1.46 12.70
C THR A 57 -9.65 -0.43 11.58
N GLU A 58 -10.04 0.80 11.86
CA GLU A 58 -9.87 1.95 10.98
C GLU A 58 -8.54 2.65 11.27
N ILE A 59 -7.82 2.98 10.21
CA ILE A 59 -6.62 3.80 10.23
C ILE A 59 -6.91 5.04 9.41
N ARG A 60 -7.29 6.11 10.09
CA ARG A 60 -7.76 7.34 9.47
C ARG A 60 -6.61 8.26 9.12
N ASP A 61 -6.78 8.96 8.00
CA ASP A 61 -5.87 10.02 7.55
C ASP A 61 -4.40 9.57 7.64
N LEU A 62 -4.15 8.29 7.29
CA LEU A 62 -2.82 7.68 7.38
C LEU A 62 -1.78 8.50 6.64
N GLU A 63 -2.18 9.06 5.50
CA GLU A 63 -1.28 9.85 4.67
C GLU A 63 -2.07 10.88 3.86
N THR A 64 -1.42 12.00 3.60
CA THR A 64 -1.84 12.98 2.58
C THR A 64 -0.98 12.80 1.36
N LEU A 65 -1.56 12.30 0.29
CA LEU A 65 -0.89 12.15 -1.00
C LEU A 65 -1.15 13.39 -1.84
N SER A 66 -0.10 13.89 -2.51
CA SER A 66 -0.21 15.08 -3.34
C SER A 66 0.61 14.96 -4.63
N SER A 67 0.12 15.64 -5.68
CA SER A 67 0.81 15.86 -6.93
C SER A 67 0.92 17.37 -7.18
N SER A 68 2.05 17.80 -7.69
CA SER A 68 2.25 19.21 -8.11
C SER A 68 1.69 19.49 -9.50
N THR A 69 1.10 18.48 -10.16
CA THR A 69 0.57 18.61 -11.53
C THR A 69 -0.85 19.15 -11.50
N SER A 70 -1.28 19.64 -12.64
CA SER A 70 -2.60 20.19 -12.89
C SER A 70 -3.06 19.80 -14.30
N TYR A 71 -4.33 19.95 -14.58
CA TYR A 71 -4.91 19.67 -15.88
C TYR A 71 -5.66 20.89 -16.42
N LYS A 72 -5.73 21.00 -17.72
CA LYS A 72 -6.55 21.99 -18.38
C LYS A 72 -7.97 21.47 -18.51
N ALA A 73 -8.94 22.32 -18.20
CA ALA A 73 -10.35 21.98 -18.33
C ALA A 73 -11.18 23.22 -18.59
N GLN A 74 -12.28 23.04 -19.28
CA GLN A 74 -13.27 24.07 -19.53
C GLN A 74 -14.66 23.54 -19.23
N CYS A 75 -15.60 24.48 -19.05
CA CYS A 75 -17.01 24.16 -18.88
C CYS A 75 -17.84 24.79 -20.01
N ASN A 76 -18.88 24.10 -20.44
CA ASN A 76 -19.89 24.69 -21.30
C ASN A 76 -20.75 25.63 -20.46
N CYS A 77 -20.89 26.92 -20.87
CA CYS A 77 -21.82 27.79 -20.18
C CYS A 77 -23.24 27.24 -20.25
N LEU A 78 -23.98 27.30 -19.13
CA LEU A 78 -25.43 27.08 -19.16
C LEU A 78 -26.09 28.05 -20.13
N THR A 79 -27.20 27.65 -20.75
CA THR A 79 -27.88 28.42 -21.85
C THR A 79 -28.20 29.88 -21.52
N HIS A 80 -28.32 30.20 -20.23
CA HIS A 80 -28.62 31.57 -19.77
C HIS A 80 -27.37 32.33 -19.30
N TYR A 81 -26.16 31.75 -19.40
CA TYR A 81 -24.92 32.41 -19.04
C TYR A 81 -24.15 32.85 -20.29
N SER A 82 -23.61 34.07 -20.23
CA SER A 82 -22.55 34.51 -21.13
C SER A 82 -21.20 33.96 -20.70
N THR A 83 -20.25 33.93 -21.64
CA THR A 83 -18.85 33.59 -21.36
C THR A 83 -18.28 34.37 -20.17
N GLY A 84 -17.61 33.66 -19.27
CA GLY A 84 -17.00 34.26 -18.07
C GLY A 84 -16.65 33.27 -16.97
N PHE A 85 -16.12 33.83 -15.87
CA PHE A 85 -15.76 33.03 -14.68
C PHE A 85 -16.99 32.51 -13.96
N ARG A 86 -16.96 31.24 -13.60
CA ARG A 86 -18.03 30.55 -12.86
C ARG A 86 -17.44 29.64 -11.78
N GLN A 87 -18.16 29.54 -10.67
CA GLN A 87 -17.88 28.53 -9.65
C GLN A 87 -18.11 27.14 -10.21
N ILE A 88 -17.25 26.18 -9.86
CA ILE A 88 -17.38 24.79 -10.25
C ILE A 88 -17.95 24.00 -9.06
N TYR A 89 -18.90 23.14 -9.34
CA TYR A 89 -19.41 22.10 -8.46
C TYR A 89 -18.75 20.79 -8.84
N TYR A 90 -18.18 20.13 -7.86
CA TYR A 90 -17.49 18.84 -8.05
C TYR A 90 -18.34 17.68 -7.52
N THR A 91 -18.33 16.59 -8.23
CA THR A 91 -18.88 15.30 -7.80
C THR A 91 -17.76 14.27 -7.88
N ALA A 92 -17.61 13.43 -6.84
CA ALA A 92 -16.65 12.34 -6.87
C ALA A 92 -17.32 11.00 -6.54
N ARG A 93 -16.93 9.97 -7.29
CA ARG A 93 -17.41 8.60 -7.13
C ARG A 93 -16.22 7.66 -7.12
N SER A 94 -16.31 6.55 -6.40
CA SER A 94 -15.31 5.49 -6.51
C SER A 94 -15.76 4.45 -7.55
N PRO A 95 -14.87 3.98 -8.42
CA PRO A 95 -15.16 2.86 -9.31
C PRO A 95 -15.05 1.49 -8.60
N LEU A 96 -14.54 1.47 -7.36
CA LEU A 96 -14.40 0.27 -6.56
C LEU A 96 -15.75 -0.14 -5.94
N SER A 97 -15.89 -1.42 -5.60
CA SER A 97 -17.06 -1.91 -4.89
C SER A 97 -17.09 -1.37 -3.46
N GLU A 98 -18.23 -0.82 -3.06
CA GLU A 98 -18.47 -0.40 -1.69
C GLU A 98 -18.41 -1.62 -0.75
N ASP A 99 -17.71 -1.47 0.37
CA ASP A 99 -17.58 -2.47 1.41
C ASP A 99 -18.48 -2.09 2.60
N VAL A 100 -18.19 -0.96 3.24
CA VAL A 100 -18.94 -0.50 4.42
C VAL A 100 -18.86 1.01 4.62
N VAL A 101 -19.93 1.58 5.16
CA VAL A 101 -19.93 2.96 5.69
C VAL A 101 -19.66 2.93 7.18
N LYS A 102 -18.62 3.61 7.63
CA LYS A 102 -18.21 3.63 9.03
C LYS A 102 -17.71 5.02 9.42
N ASN A 103 -18.26 5.56 10.51
CA ASN A 103 -17.85 6.83 11.09
C ASN A 103 -17.78 8.01 10.08
N GLY A 104 -18.70 8.07 9.11
CA GLY A 104 -18.78 9.14 8.11
C GLY A 104 -17.88 8.95 6.89
N TYR A 105 -17.20 7.80 6.78
CA TYR A 105 -16.42 7.41 5.60
C TYR A 105 -17.05 6.20 4.92
N THR A 106 -17.09 6.22 3.60
CA THR A 106 -17.41 5.05 2.79
C THR A 106 -16.11 4.36 2.42
N TYR A 107 -15.96 3.12 2.87
CA TYR A 107 -14.83 2.26 2.53
C TYR A 107 -15.14 1.41 1.32
N PHE A 108 -14.21 1.34 0.39
CA PHE A 108 -14.30 0.58 -0.85
C PHE A 108 -13.27 -0.54 -0.84
N THR A 109 -13.63 -1.71 -1.32
CA THR A 109 -12.76 -2.89 -1.35
C THR A 109 -11.52 -2.61 -2.21
N LEU A 110 -10.35 -2.58 -1.59
CA LEU A 110 -9.07 -2.40 -2.29
C LEU A 110 -8.45 -3.75 -2.65
N ASN A 111 -8.46 -4.68 -1.71
CA ASN A 111 -8.01 -6.06 -1.87
C ASN A 111 -8.60 -6.94 -0.75
N ASN A 112 -8.14 -8.20 -0.64
CA ASN A 112 -8.65 -9.15 0.37
C ASN A 112 -8.36 -8.74 1.83
N ASN A 113 -7.38 -7.87 2.06
CA ASN A 113 -6.95 -7.46 3.39
C ASN A 113 -7.46 -6.08 3.80
N LEU A 114 -7.67 -5.20 2.82
CA LEU A 114 -7.89 -3.79 3.05
C LEU A 114 -9.04 -3.23 2.23
N SER A 115 -9.81 -2.36 2.85
CA SER A 115 -10.66 -1.40 2.16
C SER A 115 -10.12 0.01 2.36
N ILE A 116 -10.37 0.90 1.40
CA ILE A 116 -9.86 2.26 1.35
C ILE A 116 -11.00 3.27 1.35
N ALA A 117 -10.85 4.33 2.13
CA ALA A 117 -11.63 5.55 1.99
C ALA A 117 -10.71 6.70 1.56
N THR A 118 -11.18 7.50 0.62
CA THR A 118 -10.45 8.61 0.04
C THR A 118 -11.20 9.91 0.34
N SER A 119 -10.49 10.96 0.76
CA SER A 119 -11.03 12.32 0.83
C SER A 119 -10.26 13.21 -0.11
N ILE A 120 -10.95 14.01 -0.92
CA ILE A 120 -10.36 14.89 -1.93
C ILE A 120 -10.42 16.32 -1.44
N LEU A 121 -9.29 17.05 -1.57
CA LEU A 121 -9.28 18.49 -1.34
C LEU A 121 -10.01 19.21 -2.48
N VAL A 122 -11.18 19.75 -2.19
CA VAL A 122 -11.86 20.69 -3.06
C VAL A 122 -11.32 22.08 -2.77
N LEU A 123 -10.70 22.71 -3.77
CA LEU A 123 -9.91 23.92 -3.58
C LEU A 123 -10.68 25.08 -2.94
N GLY A 124 -10.02 25.69 -1.96
CA GLY A 124 -10.58 26.75 -1.12
C GLY A 124 -11.55 26.23 -0.04
N ARG A 125 -11.70 24.92 0.08
CA ARG A 125 -12.52 24.25 1.09
C ARG A 125 -11.68 23.24 1.86
N GLU A 126 -12.29 22.15 2.27
CA GLU A 126 -11.69 21.07 3.07
C GLU A 126 -11.57 19.78 2.26
N TYR A 127 -10.99 18.76 2.90
CA TYR A 127 -10.99 17.40 2.36
C TYR A 127 -12.38 16.78 2.54
N ILE A 128 -13.02 16.44 1.44
CA ILE A 128 -14.39 15.90 1.42
C ILE A 128 -14.32 14.41 1.12
N PRO A 129 -14.91 13.54 1.98
CA PRO A 129 -14.92 12.10 1.78
C PRO A 129 -15.69 11.69 0.51
N VAL A 130 -15.10 10.81 -0.28
CA VAL A 130 -15.74 10.16 -1.45
C VAL A 130 -16.66 9.04 -0.96
N PRO A 131 -17.91 8.90 -1.48
CA PRO A 131 -18.50 9.70 -2.55
C PRO A 131 -19.07 11.02 -2.04
N PHE A 132 -18.99 12.04 -2.88
CA PHE A 132 -19.72 13.29 -2.66
C PHE A 132 -20.37 13.81 -3.93
N SER A 133 -21.36 14.66 -3.80
CA SER A 133 -22.11 15.21 -4.93
C SER A 133 -22.24 16.71 -4.82
N ALA A 134 -21.94 17.40 -5.92
CA ALA A 134 -22.20 18.82 -6.11
C ALA A 134 -21.54 19.74 -5.06
N GLU A 135 -20.32 19.43 -4.64
CA GLU A 135 -19.57 20.27 -3.71
C GLU A 135 -18.93 21.46 -4.45
N PRO A 136 -19.33 22.69 -4.14
CA PRO A 136 -18.79 23.85 -4.83
C PRO A 136 -17.39 24.19 -4.31
N ASN A 137 -16.48 24.58 -5.22
CA ASN A 137 -15.26 25.26 -4.79
C ASN A 137 -15.55 26.73 -4.39
N VAL A 138 -14.53 27.44 -3.96
CA VAL A 138 -14.67 28.90 -3.74
C VAL A 138 -14.49 29.67 -5.05
N MET A 139 -15.10 30.84 -5.18
CA MET A 139 -15.05 31.66 -6.41
C MET A 139 -13.63 32.05 -6.85
N SER A 140 -12.69 32.17 -5.92
CA SER A 140 -11.27 32.44 -6.23
C SER A 140 -10.58 31.31 -7.01
N HIS A 141 -11.20 30.13 -7.06
CA HIS A 141 -10.75 28.96 -7.82
C HIS A 141 -11.73 28.59 -8.95
N SER A 142 -12.54 29.57 -9.41
CA SER A 142 -13.51 29.37 -10.48
C SER A 142 -12.83 29.03 -11.80
N SER A 143 -13.58 28.36 -12.68
CA SER A 143 -13.18 28.14 -14.06
C SER A 143 -13.91 29.09 -15.00
N TYR A 144 -13.42 29.16 -16.23
CA TYR A 144 -14.03 29.94 -17.28
C TYR A 144 -14.98 29.04 -18.08
N CYS A 145 -16.21 29.51 -18.29
CA CYS A 145 -17.09 28.83 -19.22
C CYS A 145 -17.19 29.61 -20.52
N TYR A 146 -17.38 28.90 -21.63
CA TYR A 146 -17.54 29.43 -22.95
C TYR A 146 -18.97 29.22 -23.43
N ALA A 147 -19.57 30.30 -23.94
CA ALA A 147 -20.88 30.23 -24.60
C ALA A 147 -20.77 29.44 -25.91
N PRO A 148 -21.88 28.92 -26.45
CA PRO A 148 -21.87 28.17 -27.69
C PRO A 148 -21.20 28.91 -28.85
N GLY A 149 -20.19 28.29 -29.45
CA GLY A 149 -19.43 28.86 -30.58
C GLY A 149 -18.32 29.83 -30.18
N GLU A 150 -18.08 30.06 -28.89
CA GLU A 150 -16.93 30.79 -28.39
C GLU A 150 -15.83 29.82 -27.93
N GLU A 151 -14.59 30.20 -28.18
CA GLU A 151 -13.40 29.44 -27.78
C GLU A 151 -12.41 30.37 -27.06
N GLY A 152 -11.60 29.78 -26.18
CA GLY A 152 -10.55 30.52 -25.47
C GLY A 152 -9.52 29.60 -24.84
N SER A 153 -8.60 30.17 -24.06
CA SER A 153 -7.61 29.40 -23.37
C SER A 153 -8.23 28.63 -22.19
N GLU A 154 -7.98 27.33 -22.14
CA GLU A 154 -8.46 26.49 -21.06
C GLU A 154 -7.77 26.83 -19.74
N PRO A 155 -8.52 27.09 -18.67
CA PRO A 155 -7.95 27.34 -17.36
C PRO A 155 -7.34 26.05 -16.79
N THR A 156 -6.33 26.21 -15.95
CA THR A 156 -5.67 25.13 -15.27
C THR A 156 -6.34 24.83 -13.93
N LEU A 157 -6.74 23.60 -13.72
CA LEU A 157 -7.37 23.11 -12.49
C LEU A 157 -6.51 22.05 -11.82
N ASN A 158 -6.63 21.94 -10.51
CA ASN A 158 -5.86 20.98 -9.71
C ASN A 158 -6.68 20.26 -8.62
N THR A 159 -8.01 20.37 -8.60
CA THR A 159 -8.86 19.55 -7.73
C THR A 159 -8.63 18.07 -8.08
N GLY A 160 -8.38 17.24 -7.06
CA GLY A 160 -7.97 15.85 -7.22
C GLY A 160 -6.46 15.63 -7.06
N SER A 161 -5.64 16.72 -7.08
CA SER A 161 -4.18 16.62 -6.89
C SER A 161 -3.77 16.32 -5.45
N GLN A 162 -4.65 16.53 -4.49
CA GLN A 162 -4.40 16.26 -3.06
C GLN A 162 -5.54 15.43 -2.47
N ILE A 163 -5.15 14.34 -1.84
CA ILE A 163 -6.09 13.44 -1.18
C ILE A 163 -5.57 13.03 0.20
N LYS A 164 -6.49 12.69 1.08
CA LYS A 164 -6.20 11.91 2.28
C LYS A 164 -6.72 10.49 2.09
N ILE A 165 -5.97 9.53 2.58
CA ILE A 165 -6.35 8.12 2.54
C ILE A 165 -6.53 7.57 3.95
N SER A 166 -7.54 6.73 4.10
CA SER A 166 -7.83 5.97 5.31
C SER A 166 -8.02 4.51 4.93
N PHE A 167 -7.58 3.59 5.78
CA PHE A 167 -7.76 2.16 5.56
C PHE A 167 -8.66 1.54 6.61
N LEU A 168 -9.42 0.56 6.21
CA LEU A 168 -10.10 -0.41 7.08
C LEU A 168 -9.41 -1.76 6.88
N ILE A 169 -8.98 -2.37 7.97
CA ILE A 169 -8.40 -3.71 7.96
C ILE A 169 -9.54 -4.72 7.90
N ASN A 170 -9.69 -5.42 6.79
CA ASN A 170 -10.67 -6.50 6.64
C ASN A 170 -10.10 -7.82 7.17
N LYS A 171 -8.84 -8.08 6.81
CA LYS A 171 -8.10 -9.23 7.29
C LYS A 171 -6.68 -8.81 7.67
N PRO A 172 -6.24 -9.09 8.91
CA PRO A 172 -4.87 -8.83 9.31
C PRO A 172 -3.86 -9.48 8.35
N PHE A 173 -2.70 -8.84 8.18
CA PHE A 173 -1.63 -9.36 7.34
C PHE A 173 -0.27 -9.03 7.94
N ILE A 174 0.76 -9.71 7.48
CA ILE A 174 2.14 -9.47 7.90
C ILE A 174 3.01 -9.07 6.71
N GLY A 175 4.03 -8.27 7.00
CA GLY A 175 4.96 -7.82 5.98
C GLY A 175 4.33 -6.78 5.05
N ARG A 176 4.25 -7.09 3.77
CA ARG A 176 3.91 -6.13 2.71
C ARG A 176 2.69 -6.58 1.91
N VAL A 177 1.78 -5.64 1.67
CA VAL A 177 0.68 -5.78 0.71
C VAL A 177 0.89 -4.76 -0.40
N SER A 178 1.02 -5.22 -1.63
CA SER A 178 1.18 -4.36 -2.80
C SER A 178 -0.17 -3.92 -3.33
N VAL A 179 -0.29 -2.64 -3.64
CA VAL A 179 -1.43 -2.03 -4.33
C VAL A 179 -0.98 -1.74 -5.76
N PRO A 180 -1.41 -2.54 -6.75
CA PRO A 180 -1.16 -2.23 -8.16
C PRO A 180 -1.88 -0.93 -8.52
N GLY A 181 -1.44 -0.22 -9.54
CA GLY A 181 -2.06 1.03 -9.95
C GLY A 181 -3.59 0.95 -10.02
N THR A 182 -4.28 1.43 -8.98
CA THR A 182 -5.72 1.29 -8.77
C THR A 182 -6.39 2.66 -8.76
N ILE A 183 -7.44 2.86 -9.55
CA ILE A 183 -8.25 4.07 -9.51
C ILE A 183 -9.18 4.00 -8.30
N VAL A 184 -9.06 4.97 -7.39
CA VAL A 184 -9.82 5.03 -6.14
C VAL A 184 -10.94 6.06 -6.17
N ALA A 185 -10.84 7.04 -7.07
CA ALA A 185 -11.90 8.01 -7.28
C ALA A 185 -11.90 8.57 -8.71
N ASP A 186 -13.10 8.81 -9.22
CA ASP A 186 -13.40 9.53 -10.45
C ASP A 186 -13.99 10.89 -10.09
N LEU A 187 -13.47 11.96 -10.68
CA LEU A 187 -13.88 13.34 -10.43
C LEU A 187 -14.63 13.92 -11.63
N TYR A 188 -15.78 14.49 -11.37
CA TYR A 188 -16.66 15.16 -12.34
C TYR A 188 -16.86 16.61 -11.94
N GLY A 189 -17.19 17.46 -12.90
CA GLY A 189 -17.43 18.87 -12.65
C GLY A 189 -18.60 19.43 -13.45
N GLY A 190 -19.19 20.49 -12.92
CA GLY A 190 -20.26 21.24 -13.58
C GLY A 190 -20.42 22.64 -13.01
N LEU A 191 -21.17 23.49 -13.70
CA LEU A 191 -21.42 24.88 -13.29
C LEU A 191 -22.56 25.02 -12.30
N ASP A 192 -23.28 23.95 -12.04
CA ASP A 192 -24.29 23.84 -11.00
C ASP A 192 -24.35 22.40 -10.47
N ALA A 193 -25.19 22.20 -9.46
CA ALA A 193 -25.36 20.90 -8.84
C ALA A 193 -25.88 19.82 -9.80
N ALA A 194 -26.79 20.20 -10.70
CA ALA A 194 -27.40 19.26 -11.64
C ALA A 194 -26.40 18.79 -12.69
N SER A 195 -25.68 19.71 -13.34
CA SER A 195 -24.66 19.40 -14.34
C SER A 195 -23.51 18.58 -13.78
N SER A 196 -23.03 18.91 -12.58
CA SER A 196 -21.99 18.15 -11.90
C SER A 196 -22.42 16.72 -11.57
N THR A 197 -23.64 16.54 -11.04
CA THR A 197 -24.14 15.23 -10.62
C THR A 197 -24.50 14.34 -11.80
N SER A 198 -25.04 14.90 -12.88
CA SER A 198 -25.42 14.17 -14.09
C SER A 198 -24.25 13.90 -15.04
N SER A 199 -23.11 14.55 -14.84
CA SER A 199 -21.95 14.38 -15.72
C SER A 199 -21.49 12.92 -15.76
N THR A 200 -21.26 12.45 -16.98
CA THR A 200 -20.59 11.18 -17.29
C THR A 200 -19.14 11.39 -17.75
N GLU A 201 -18.76 12.65 -17.99
CA GLU A 201 -17.42 13.03 -18.42
C GLU A 201 -16.53 13.27 -17.21
N LYS A 202 -15.51 12.44 -17.07
CA LYS A 202 -14.54 12.58 -15.99
C LYS A 202 -13.58 13.72 -16.29
N MET A 203 -13.38 14.61 -15.32
CA MET A 203 -12.32 15.62 -15.38
C MET A 203 -10.98 15.02 -14.98
N ALA A 204 -10.98 14.21 -13.93
CA ALA A 204 -9.78 13.52 -13.45
C ALA A 204 -10.10 12.14 -12.85
N GLU A 205 -9.10 11.29 -12.85
CA GLU A 205 -9.06 10.01 -12.13
C GLU A 205 -7.93 10.05 -11.11
N ILE A 206 -8.21 9.61 -9.90
CA ILE A 206 -7.21 9.50 -8.84
C ILE A 206 -6.76 8.05 -8.76
N LYS A 207 -5.51 7.80 -9.11
CA LYS A 207 -4.88 6.49 -9.14
C LYS A 207 -3.80 6.40 -8.08
N ILE A 208 -3.86 5.39 -7.24
CA ILE A 208 -2.84 5.09 -6.23
C ILE A 208 -2.06 3.83 -6.62
N ALA A 209 -0.80 3.79 -6.24
CA ALA A 209 0.05 2.59 -6.37
C ALA A 209 1.09 2.56 -5.24
N GLY A 210 1.64 1.40 -4.95
CA GLY A 210 2.70 1.26 -3.97
C GLY A 210 2.44 0.15 -2.98
N ASP A 211 3.10 0.21 -1.83
CA ASP A 211 3.06 -0.84 -0.83
C ASP A 211 2.54 -0.30 0.50
N ILE A 212 1.83 -1.18 1.22
CA ILE A 212 1.43 -0.97 2.60
C ILE A 212 2.14 -2.04 3.43
N VAL A 213 2.79 -1.63 4.53
CA VAL A 213 3.64 -2.50 5.33
C VAL A 213 3.13 -2.57 6.76
N VAL A 214 3.06 -3.79 7.31
CA VAL A 214 2.94 -4.00 8.75
C VAL A 214 4.29 -4.48 9.26
N PRO A 215 5.04 -3.65 10.00
CA PRO A 215 6.34 -4.03 10.50
C PRO A 215 6.20 -5.15 11.53
N GLN A 216 7.15 -6.09 11.47
CA GLN A 216 7.29 -7.16 12.46
C GLN A 216 8.60 -6.96 13.19
N ASN A 217 8.59 -7.17 14.48
CA ASN A 217 9.79 -7.15 15.28
C ASN A 217 9.72 -8.25 16.33
N CYS A 218 10.84 -8.95 16.52
CA CYS A 218 11.03 -9.92 17.61
C CYS A 218 12.30 -9.56 18.35
N GLU A 219 12.21 -9.44 19.65
CA GLU A 219 13.32 -9.11 20.52
C GLU A 219 13.44 -10.14 21.64
N ILE A 220 14.68 -10.48 22.01
CA ILE A 220 14.92 -11.22 23.23
C ILE A 220 14.48 -10.31 24.39
N ALA A 221 13.68 -10.84 25.31
CA ALA A 221 13.10 -10.04 26.38
C ALA A 221 14.18 -9.25 27.13
N PRO A 222 13.96 -7.94 27.35
CA PRO A 222 14.95 -7.08 28.01
C PRO A 222 15.38 -7.64 29.37
N GLY A 223 16.69 -7.60 29.68
CA GLY A 223 17.26 -8.07 30.91
C GLY A 223 17.52 -9.57 30.96
N GLN A 224 17.27 -10.33 29.92
CA GLN A 224 17.73 -11.73 29.85
C GLN A 224 19.22 -11.79 29.50
N THR A 225 20.00 -12.31 30.43
CA THR A 225 21.38 -12.70 30.18
C THR A 225 21.42 -14.19 29.84
N LEU A 226 21.95 -14.50 28.66
CA LEU A 226 22.14 -15.89 28.20
C LEU A 226 23.50 -16.39 28.61
N GLU A 227 23.81 -16.29 29.91
CA GLU A 227 25.00 -16.89 30.46
C GLU A 227 24.71 -18.32 30.87
N ILE A 228 25.55 -19.25 30.41
CA ILE A 228 25.48 -20.68 30.74
C ILE A 228 26.80 -21.04 31.38
N ASP A 229 26.76 -21.28 32.67
CA ASP A 229 27.90 -21.78 33.44
C ASP A 229 27.74 -23.29 33.65
N PHE A 230 28.67 -24.06 33.13
CA PHE A 230 28.74 -25.50 33.31
C PHE A 230 29.46 -25.90 34.62
N GLY A 231 30.01 -24.93 35.33
CA GLY A 231 30.85 -25.19 36.51
C GLY A 231 32.18 -25.85 36.14
N LYS A 232 32.81 -26.46 37.17
CA LYS A 232 34.05 -27.23 36.97
C LYS A 232 33.70 -28.67 36.64
N ILE A 233 34.10 -29.14 35.49
CA ILE A 233 33.92 -30.53 35.05
C ILE A 233 35.26 -31.25 35.24
N PRO A 234 35.34 -32.21 36.16
CA PRO A 234 36.56 -33.01 36.37
C PRO A 234 36.90 -33.86 35.14
N ALA A 235 38.17 -33.95 34.79
CA ALA A 235 38.61 -34.71 33.62
C ALA A 235 38.11 -36.17 33.56
N PRO A 236 37.97 -36.90 34.67
CA PRO A 236 37.41 -38.26 34.63
C PRO A 236 35.94 -38.37 34.20
N GLU A 237 35.19 -37.28 34.19
CA GLU A 237 33.79 -37.28 33.72
C GLU A 237 33.68 -37.29 32.20
N PHE A 238 34.74 -36.91 31.49
CA PHE A 238 34.79 -37.00 30.04
C PHE A 238 35.07 -38.44 29.58
N SER A 239 34.28 -38.91 28.63
CA SER A 239 34.50 -40.23 28.04
C SER A 239 35.66 -40.20 27.04
N ALA A 240 36.46 -41.30 27.03
CA ALA A 240 37.41 -41.49 25.96
C ALA A 240 36.75 -41.80 24.59
N THR A 241 35.46 -42.10 24.59
CA THR A 241 34.69 -42.30 23.37
C THR A 241 34.18 -40.96 22.84
N LYS A 242 34.62 -40.61 21.64
CA LYS A 242 34.22 -39.37 20.98
C LYS A 242 32.71 -39.30 20.82
N GLY A 243 32.14 -38.12 21.07
CA GLY A 243 30.70 -37.87 20.92
C GLY A 243 29.84 -38.36 22.11
N THR A 244 30.45 -38.69 23.23
CA THR A 244 29.71 -39.05 24.45
C THR A 244 29.44 -37.82 25.30
N ASP A 245 28.16 -37.59 25.62
CA ASP A 245 27.72 -36.46 26.45
C ASP A 245 28.14 -36.60 27.91
N VAL A 246 28.58 -35.50 28.52
CA VAL A 246 28.72 -35.39 29.98
C VAL A 246 27.37 -34.97 30.56
N THR A 247 26.49 -35.96 30.79
CA THR A 247 25.07 -35.70 31.13
C THR A 247 24.88 -35.06 32.51
N SER A 248 25.84 -35.20 33.43
CA SER A 248 25.85 -34.55 34.75
C SER A 248 25.94 -33.04 34.71
N HIS A 249 26.41 -32.48 33.61
CA HIS A 249 26.57 -31.05 33.39
C HIS A 249 25.64 -30.45 32.29
N LYS A 250 24.52 -31.14 32.01
CA LYS A 250 23.49 -30.60 31.09
C LYS A 250 22.76 -29.42 31.74
N VAL A 251 22.84 -28.25 31.14
CA VAL A 251 22.18 -27.03 31.63
C VAL A 251 21.00 -26.70 30.75
N LYS A 252 19.82 -26.48 31.36
CA LYS A 252 18.60 -26.04 30.65
C LYS A 252 18.40 -24.55 30.86
N LYS A 253 18.22 -23.80 29.79
CA LYS A 253 17.86 -22.37 29.79
C LYS A 253 16.60 -22.13 28.97
N THR A 254 15.72 -21.29 29.49
CA THR A 254 14.55 -20.81 28.76
C THR A 254 14.81 -19.39 28.24
N ILE A 255 14.62 -19.19 26.95
CA ILE A 255 14.74 -17.89 26.29
C ILE A 255 13.34 -17.40 26.00
N GLN A 256 13.03 -16.19 26.45
CA GLN A 256 11.77 -15.51 26.09
C GLN A 256 12.03 -14.52 24.96
N VAL A 257 11.17 -14.57 23.95
CA VAL A 257 11.19 -13.65 22.81
C VAL A 257 9.85 -12.96 22.74
N GLN A 258 9.86 -11.63 22.69
CA GLN A 258 8.68 -10.81 22.49
C GLN A 258 8.59 -10.43 21.03
N CYS A 259 7.49 -10.76 20.38
CA CYS A 259 7.24 -10.39 18.98
C CYS A 259 6.04 -9.47 18.87
N THR A 260 6.14 -8.47 18.01
CA THR A 260 5.05 -7.57 17.61
C THR A 260 4.74 -7.73 16.14
N GLY A 261 3.49 -7.52 15.74
CA GLY A 261 3.07 -7.65 14.35
C GLY A 261 2.87 -9.09 13.85
N MET A 262 2.81 -10.06 14.77
CA MET A 262 2.60 -11.48 14.43
C MET A 262 1.11 -11.82 14.45
N LEU A 263 0.69 -12.69 13.52
CA LEU A 263 -0.64 -13.29 13.51
C LEU A 263 -0.65 -14.62 14.26
N ASP A 264 -1.85 -15.07 14.65
CA ASP A 264 -1.98 -16.30 15.45
C ASP A 264 -1.50 -17.57 14.74
N GLU A 265 -1.57 -17.63 13.43
CA GLU A 265 -1.08 -18.75 12.63
C GLU A 265 0.44 -18.73 12.38
N ASN A 266 1.15 -17.67 12.75
CA ASN A 266 2.59 -17.58 12.48
C ASN A 266 3.41 -18.44 13.41
N ILE A 267 4.38 -19.14 12.85
CA ILE A 267 5.38 -19.91 13.57
C ILE A 267 6.66 -19.10 13.67
N VAL A 268 7.15 -18.94 14.89
CA VAL A 268 8.44 -18.30 15.16
C VAL A 268 9.47 -19.39 15.39
N TYR A 269 10.62 -19.25 14.81
CA TYR A 269 11.78 -20.09 15.07
C TYR A 269 13.02 -19.22 15.25
N SER A 270 13.95 -19.71 16.05
CA SER A 270 15.29 -19.13 16.12
C SER A 270 16.29 -20.02 15.40
N THR A 271 17.31 -19.40 14.82
CA THR A 271 18.48 -20.09 14.27
C THR A 271 19.65 -19.92 15.22
N PHE A 272 20.35 -21.02 15.49
CA PHE A 272 21.53 -21.01 16.31
C PHE A 272 22.79 -20.93 15.43
N HIS A 273 23.67 -20.00 15.76
CA HIS A 273 24.96 -19.83 15.08
C HIS A 273 26.08 -19.78 16.10
N GLY A 274 27.09 -20.61 15.91
CA GLY A 274 28.31 -20.68 16.72
C GLY A 274 29.46 -21.18 15.88
N ASP A 275 30.67 -21.07 16.40
CA ASP A 275 31.87 -21.62 15.76
C ASP A 275 31.86 -23.13 15.88
N PRO A 276 31.81 -23.92 14.80
CA PRO A 276 31.75 -25.36 14.87
C PRO A 276 33.13 -25.97 15.22
N VAL A 277 33.12 -27.15 15.83
CA VAL A 277 34.31 -27.98 15.93
C VAL A 277 34.70 -28.49 14.56
N ASP A 278 35.97 -28.41 14.19
CA ASP A 278 36.47 -28.82 12.88
C ASP A 278 36.13 -30.26 12.50
N ALA A 279 36.10 -31.14 13.50
CA ALA A 279 35.81 -32.57 13.33
C ALA A 279 34.31 -32.90 13.33
N ASP A 280 33.45 -31.99 13.81
CA ASP A 280 32.01 -32.17 13.94
C ASP A 280 31.29 -30.84 13.96
N ALA A 281 30.73 -30.46 12.81
CA ALA A 281 30.00 -29.20 12.62
C ALA A 281 28.70 -29.13 13.44
N THR A 282 28.29 -30.17 14.13
CA THR A 282 27.09 -30.15 15.01
C THR A 282 27.42 -29.71 16.45
N MET A 283 28.69 -29.55 16.77
CA MET A 283 29.16 -29.11 18.09
C MET A 283 29.78 -27.71 18.00
N MET A 284 29.56 -26.90 19.02
CA MET A 284 30.21 -25.59 19.15
C MET A 284 31.58 -25.74 19.78
N LYS A 285 32.58 -25.07 19.23
CA LYS A 285 33.96 -25.07 19.67
C LYS A 285 34.11 -24.40 21.07
N VAL A 286 34.93 -24.98 21.91
CA VAL A 286 35.33 -24.38 23.17
C VAL A 286 36.69 -23.70 23.00
N ASN A 287 36.77 -22.41 23.34
CA ASN A 287 38.03 -21.67 23.21
C ASN A 287 39.11 -22.28 24.11
N GLY A 288 40.26 -22.58 23.50
CA GLY A 288 41.41 -23.12 24.20
C GLY A 288 41.38 -24.63 24.50
N ASN A 289 40.37 -25.36 23.98
CA ASN A 289 40.32 -26.81 24.08
C ASN A 289 39.63 -27.41 22.84
N ASP A 290 40.40 -28.06 22.00
CA ASP A 290 39.93 -28.67 20.76
C ASP A 290 39.36 -30.09 20.96
N ASP A 291 39.51 -30.66 22.13
CA ASP A 291 39.03 -32.02 22.48
C ASP A 291 37.62 -32.02 23.08
N VAL A 292 37.06 -30.85 23.37
CA VAL A 292 35.76 -30.69 24.00
C VAL A 292 34.87 -29.80 23.13
N GLY A 293 33.62 -30.20 22.91
CA GLY A 293 32.59 -29.42 22.23
C GLY A 293 31.34 -29.25 23.09
N ILE A 294 30.58 -28.19 22.82
CA ILE A 294 29.27 -27.95 23.41
C ILE A 294 28.21 -28.37 22.39
N VAL A 295 27.29 -29.22 22.85
CA VAL A 295 26.14 -29.66 22.07
C VAL A 295 24.89 -28.89 22.52
N VAL A 296 24.11 -28.41 21.59
CA VAL A 296 22.85 -27.72 21.85
C VAL A 296 21.70 -28.65 21.53
N TYR A 297 20.73 -28.73 22.40
CA TYR A 297 19.50 -29.49 22.21
C TYR A 297 18.28 -28.57 22.23
N ASP A 298 17.28 -28.87 21.42
CA ASP A 298 15.98 -28.22 21.49
C ASP A 298 15.12 -28.73 22.66
N LYS A 299 13.91 -28.23 22.82
CA LYS A 299 12.97 -28.63 23.86
C LYS A 299 12.51 -30.09 23.79
N TRP A 300 12.74 -30.79 22.69
CA TRP A 300 12.44 -32.21 22.49
C TRP A 300 13.68 -33.09 22.57
N ASP A 301 14.77 -32.57 23.15
CA ASP A 301 16.06 -33.24 23.20
C ASP A 301 16.64 -33.65 21.83
N ARG A 302 16.31 -32.93 20.77
CA ARG A 302 16.93 -33.12 19.46
C ARG A 302 18.15 -32.21 19.36
N GLN A 303 19.26 -32.76 18.91
CA GLN A 303 20.48 -31.98 18.68
C GLN A 303 20.26 -30.92 17.60
N VAL A 304 20.67 -29.69 17.91
CA VAL A 304 20.58 -28.52 17.00
C VAL A 304 21.96 -28.24 16.45
N SER A 305 22.10 -28.18 15.14
CA SER A 305 23.34 -27.79 14.48
C SER A 305 23.77 -26.38 14.91
N VAL A 306 25.05 -26.22 15.27
CA VAL A 306 25.60 -24.90 15.61
C VAL A 306 25.82 -24.00 14.40
N ASN A 307 25.60 -24.50 13.20
CA ASN A 307 25.69 -23.74 11.97
C ASN A 307 24.32 -23.62 11.30
N GLY A 308 23.48 -22.74 11.84
CA GLY A 308 22.15 -22.47 11.29
C GLY A 308 21.06 -23.46 11.66
N GLY A 309 21.28 -24.27 12.71
CA GLY A 309 20.25 -25.17 13.26
C GLY A 309 19.03 -24.40 13.74
N ARG A 310 17.84 -24.93 13.43
CA ARG A 310 16.56 -24.31 13.75
C ARG A 310 16.01 -24.85 15.06
N MET A 311 15.53 -23.95 15.92
CA MET A 311 14.76 -24.24 17.12
C MET A 311 13.38 -23.60 17.01
N ASP A 312 12.32 -24.41 17.09
CA ASP A 312 10.96 -23.89 17.10
C ASP A 312 10.63 -23.29 18.47
N MET A 313 10.01 -22.12 18.46
CA MET A 313 9.59 -21.41 19.66
C MET A 313 8.16 -21.79 20.00
N ASP A 314 7.88 -22.04 21.31
CA ASP A 314 6.51 -22.16 21.76
C ASP A 314 5.86 -20.79 21.92
N ARG A 315 4.59 -20.69 21.56
CA ARG A 315 3.80 -19.54 21.97
C ARG A 315 3.55 -19.58 23.46
N GLY A 316 3.90 -18.50 24.15
CA GLY A 316 3.47 -18.30 25.53
C GLY A 316 1.96 -18.08 25.58
N GLU A 317 1.29 -18.52 26.65
CA GLU A 317 -0.16 -18.35 26.87
C GLU A 317 -0.59 -16.87 27.03
N ASN A 318 0.31 -15.90 27.05
CA ASN A 318 0.07 -14.48 27.22
C ASN A 318 0.34 -13.72 25.92
N ASN A 319 -0.59 -13.85 24.97
CA ASN A 319 -0.71 -12.89 23.86
C ASN A 319 -1.67 -11.77 24.29
N ASN A 320 -1.13 -10.65 24.79
CA ASN A 320 -1.81 -9.36 24.84
C ASN A 320 -1.28 -8.47 23.71
#